data_e7c769fdd82ab6fe518632c00427d24a
#
_entry.id   e7c769fdd82ab6fe518632c00427d24a
#
_cell.length_a   1.000
_cell.length_b   1.000
_cell.length_c   1.000
_cell.angle_alpha   90.00
_cell.angle_beta   90.00
_cell.angle_gamma   90.00
#
_symmetry.space_group_name_H-M   'P 1'
#
loop_
_entity.id
_entity.type
_entity.pdbx_description
1 polymer ?
#
loop_
_entity_poly.entity_id
_entity_poly.type
_entity_poly.pdbx_seq_one_letter_code
_entity_poly.pdbx_strand_id
1 'polypeptide(L)'
;LYQTITDLPNGYYSMSGLMCNAGADISPLQYVYIEAGDAKEIANLTMKGNPWWGGDKYAWRTGVWQKLTTNMVYVSDGKVTIGSSSDAFYAATGFQLYYYGENPDFTALLGPSLEAAKANIENLTWAGDKAAANAILASIPTEINTQEGYQAALKALADINTYIQAATDAINNWKSIENFGTLLEAQPEGSPESELVMTAYVYTLGLGEGENDTYLDAIASGNDYNAYVSYL
;
A
#
# COMPACT_ATOMS: atom_id res chain seq x y z
N LEU A 1 20.47 10.91 10.93
CA LEU A 1 20.35 10.96 12.40
C LEU A 1 20.20 9.53 12.92
N TYR A 2 20.91 9.15 13.98
CA TYR A 2 20.74 7.82 14.58
C TYR A 2 21.08 7.81 16.07
N GLN A 3 20.61 6.78 16.75
CA GLN A 3 20.93 6.46 18.14
C GLN A 3 21.04 4.94 18.28
N THR A 4 22.09 4.47 18.97
CA THR A 4 22.21 3.08 19.39
C THR A 4 21.72 2.94 20.83
N ILE A 5 20.86 1.97 21.07
CA ILE A 5 20.29 1.61 22.36
C ILE A 5 20.89 0.27 22.75
N THR A 6 21.34 0.15 24.00
CA THR A 6 21.99 -1.06 24.53
C THR A 6 21.21 -1.64 25.71
N ASP A 7 21.64 -2.80 26.18
CA ASP A 7 21.07 -3.50 27.34
C ASP A 7 19.58 -3.89 27.13
N LEU A 8 19.22 -4.17 25.87
CA LEU A 8 17.90 -4.61 25.51
C LEU A 8 17.75 -6.13 25.72
N PRO A 9 16.57 -6.63 26.14
CA PRO A 9 16.25 -8.04 26.08
C PRO A 9 16.36 -8.59 24.64
N ASN A 10 16.70 -9.87 24.52
CA ASN A 10 16.60 -10.54 23.22
C ASN A 10 15.13 -10.59 22.77
N GLY A 11 14.92 -10.53 21.44
CA GLY A 11 13.60 -10.60 20.86
C GLY A 11 13.37 -9.65 19.69
N TYR A 12 12.13 -9.58 19.26
CA TYR A 12 11.72 -8.79 18.10
C TYR A 12 11.40 -7.34 18.46
N TYR A 13 11.93 -6.44 17.67
CA TYR A 13 11.72 -4.99 17.81
C TYR A 13 11.34 -4.35 16.50
N SER A 14 10.43 -3.37 16.55
CA SER A 14 10.20 -2.40 15.48
C SER A 14 10.36 -0.98 16.02
N MET A 15 10.47 -0.02 15.13
CA MET A 15 10.45 1.38 15.53
C MET A 15 9.42 2.17 14.74
N SER A 16 8.90 3.24 15.34
CA SER A 16 8.18 4.26 14.60
C SER A 16 8.79 5.64 14.82
N GLY A 17 8.56 6.53 13.87
CA GLY A 17 8.95 7.93 13.97
C GLY A 17 8.08 8.80 13.06
N LEU A 18 8.03 10.07 13.36
CA LEU A 18 7.43 11.08 12.50
C LEU A 18 8.53 11.69 11.63
N MET A 19 8.28 11.77 10.32
CA MET A 19 9.20 12.37 9.36
C MET A 19 8.45 13.28 8.39
N CYS A 20 9.07 14.37 8.00
CA CYS A 20 8.64 15.21 6.88
C CYS A 20 9.85 15.75 6.12
N ASN A 21 9.72 15.93 4.80
CA ASN A 21 10.72 16.65 4.01
C ASN A 21 10.29 18.10 3.76
N ALA A 22 11.25 18.91 3.30
CA ALA A 22 11.04 20.34 3.05
C ALA A 22 10.55 20.63 1.62
N GLY A 23 9.68 19.79 1.07
CA GLY A 23 9.12 19.96 -0.28
C GLY A 23 9.97 19.37 -1.40
N ALA A 24 11.03 18.62 -1.08
CA ALA A 24 11.78 17.87 -2.06
C ALA A 24 10.95 16.70 -2.64
N ASP A 25 11.29 16.24 -3.82
CA ASP A 25 10.68 15.05 -4.39
C ASP A 25 11.01 13.82 -3.53
N ILE A 26 10.09 12.87 -3.49
CA ILE A 26 10.27 11.64 -2.73
C ILE A 26 11.36 10.80 -3.39
N SER A 27 12.26 10.28 -2.56
CA SER A 27 13.32 9.37 -2.98
C SER A 27 13.41 8.15 -2.06
N PRO A 28 13.99 7.04 -2.52
CA PRO A 28 14.19 5.85 -1.69
C PRO A 28 15.20 6.07 -0.54
N LEU A 29 15.90 7.20 -0.51
CA LEU A 29 16.86 7.56 0.55
C LEU A 29 16.20 8.30 1.73
N GLN A 30 14.89 8.58 1.64
CA GLN A 30 14.11 9.28 2.67
C GLN A 30 13.32 8.26 3.49
N TYR A 31 13.87 7.85 4.64
CA TYR A 31 13.28 6.79 5.47
C TYR A 31 13.66 6.92 6.96
N VAL A 32 12.87 6.26 7.79
CA VAL A 32 13.29 5.86 9.14
C VAL A 32 13.75 4.41 9.12
N TYR A 33 14.61 4.00 10.06
CA TYR A 33 15.15 2.64 10.06
C TYR A 33 15.44 2.11 11.47
N ILE A 34 15.42 0.78 11.59
CA ILE A 34 15.90 -0.01 12.71
C ILE A 34 16.92 -1.01 12.19
N GLU A 35 18.00 -1.22 12.96
CA GLU A 35 19.11 -2.10 12.59
C GLU A 35 19.59 -2.89 13.82
N ALA A 36 19.74 -4.20 13.69
CA ALA A 36 20.27 -5.11 14.71
C ALA A 36 21.15 -6.18 14.04
N GLY A 37 22.43 -6.24 14.38
CA GLY A 37 23.40 -7.08 13.67
C GLY A 37 23.44 -6.75 12.18
N ASP A 38 23.24 -7.76 11.34
CA ASP A 38 23.19 -7.61 9.88
C ASP A 38 21.77 -7.28 9.36
N ALA A 39 20.75 -7.33 10.22
CA ALA A 39 19.36 -7.06 9.82
C ALA A 39 19.07 -5.56 9.87
N LYS A 40 18.45 -5.05 8.80
CA LYS A 40 18.01 -3.66 8.71
C LYS A 40 16.64 -3.60 8.05
N GLU A 41 15.71 -2.92 8.73
CA GLU A 41 14.38 -2.63 8.21
C GLU A 41 14.18 -1.13 8.07
N ILE A 42 13.57 -0.72 6.96
CA ILE A 42 13.31 0.68 6.64
C ILE A 42 11.81 0.92 6.42
N ALA A 43 11.37 2.14 6.70
CA ALA A 43 10.07 2.63 6.30
C ALA A 43 10.23 3.95 5.55
N ASN A 44 9.91 3.94 4.26
CA ASN A 44 10.13 5.07 3.36
C ASN A 44 9.08 6.17 3.56
N LEU A 45 9.52 7.42 3.42
CA LEU A 45 8.63 8.55 3.27
C LEU A 45 7.92 8.45 1.91
N THR A 46 6.61 8.61 1.89
CA THR A 46 5.79 8.54 0.67
C THR A 46 5.04 9.84 0.38
N MET A 47 5.03 10.77 1.32
CA MET A 47 4.32 12.04 1.20
C MET A 47 5.32 13.19 1.10
N LYS A 48 5.21 13.98 0.03
CA LYS A 48 5.98 15.20 -0.15
C LYS A 48 5.54 16.25 0.88
N GLY A 49 6.50 16.83 1.56
CA GLY A 49 6.27 17.90 2.52
C GLY A 49 6.10 19.28 1.89
N ASN A 50 5.91 20.28 2.72
CA ASN A 50 5.84 21.67 2.29
C ASN A 50 7.24 22.31 2.27
N PRO A 51 7.54 23.21 1.31
CA PRO A 51 8.80 23.97 1.30
C PRO A 51 8.96 24.81 2.57
N TRP A 52 10.16 24.75 3.18
CA TRP A 52 10.47 25.55 4.39
C TRP A 52 11.16 26.86 4.06
N TRP A 53 11.51 27.08 2.80
CA TRP A 53 12.16 28.28 2.31
C TRP A 53 11.17 29.24 1.68
N GLY A 54 11.37 30.47 1.88
CA GLY A 54 10.54 31.51 1.29
C GLY A 54 9.86 32.44 2.30
N GLY A 55 10.42 32.55 3.51
CA GLY A 55 10.02 33.57 4.46
C GLY A 55 9.36 33.06 5.74
N ASP A 56 8.72 31.91 5.74
CA ASP A 56 8.20 31.31 6.97
C ASP A 56 9.15 30.23 7.52
N LYS A 57 10.05 30.67 8.39
CA LYS A 57 10.97 29.77 9.12
C LYS A 57 10.28 28.75 10.05
N TYR A 58 8.97 28.79 10.14
CA TYR A 58 8.15 27.89 10.94
C TYR A 58 7.26 26.97 10.07
N ALA A 59 7.40 27.01 8.74
CA ALA A 59 6.61 26.15 7.82
C ALA A 59 6.71 24.65 8.15
N TRP A 60 7.82 24.20 8.78
CA TRP A 60 7.95 22.82 9.28
C TRP A 60 6.89 22.48 10.35
N ARG A 61 6.33 23.45 11.07
CA ARG A 61 5.28 23.22 12.08
C ARG A 61 3.93 22.88 11.44
N THR A 62 3.71 23.33 10.22
CA THR A 62 2.52 23.05 9.41
C THR A 62 2.81 22.04 8.30
N GLY A 63 4.02 21.48 8.28
CA GLY A 63 4.46 20.49 7.31
C GLY A 63 3.62 19.21 7.36
N VAL A 64 3.64 18.48 6.26
CA VAL A 64 3.02 17.16 6.18
C VAL A 64 3.92 16.16 6.90
N TRP A 65 3.55 15.83 8.13
CA TRP A 65 4.24 14.82 8.94
C TRP A 65 3.63 13.45 8.69
N GLN A 66 4.47 12.51 8.31
CA GLN A 66 4.07 11.12 8.13
C GLN A 66 4.61 10.28 9.29
N LYS A 67 3.74 9.48 9.92
CA LYS A 67 4.17 8.43 10.84
C LYS A 67 4.65 7.24 10.02
N LEU A 68 5.90 6.88 10.21
CA LEU A 68 6.55 5.74 9.56
C LEU A 68 6.81 4.67 10.62
N THR A 69 6.55 3.42 10.28
CA THR A 69 6.79 2.27 11.17
C THR A 69 7.54 1.20 10.38
N THR A 70 8.66 0.72 10.90
CA THR A 70 9.45 -0.34 10.27
C THR A 70 8.84 -1.71 10.53
N ASN A 71 9.22 -2.68 9.71
CA ASN A 71 9.08 -4.08 10.10
C ASN A 71 9.97 -4.40 11.32
N MET A 72 9.90 -5.65 11.79
CA MET A 72 10.66 -6.09 12.96
C MET A 72 12.04 -6.60 12.59
N VAL A 73 13.01 -6.33 13.46
CA VAL A 73 14.32 -6.99 13.50
C VAL A 73 14.44 -7.82 14.78
N TYR A 74 15.23 -8.89 14.75
CA TYR A 74 15.55 -9.68 15.95
C TYR A 74 16.84 -9.19 16.59
N VAL A 75 16.77 -8.81 17.86
CA VAL A 75 17.93 -8.41 18.68
C VAL A 75 18.41 -9.62 19.46
N SER A 76 19.66 -10.03 19.26
CA SER A 76 20.30 -11.17 19.94
C SER A 76 21.50 -10.78 20.81
N ASP A 77 22.01 -9.55 20.65
CA ASP A 77 23.19 -9.04 21.34
C ASP A 77 22.88 -7.86 22.27
N GLY A 78 21.60 -7.63 22.53
CA GLY A 78 21.12 -6.53 23.37
C GLY A 78 21.29 -5.14 22.79
N LYS A 79 21.50 -5.01 21.47
CA LYS A 79 21.74 -3.72 20.82
C LYS A 79 20.85 -3.51 19.61
N VAL A 80 20.36 -2.28 19.47
CA VAL A 80 19.63 -1.83 18.28
C VAL A 80 20.04 -0.41 17.93
N THR A 81 20.15 -0.12 16.65
CA THR A 81 20.31 1.25 16.16
C THR A 81 19.03 1.68 15.46
N ILE A 82 18.47 2.81 15.88
CA ILE A 82 17.32 3.44 15.24
C ILE A 82 17.72 4.79 14.66
N GLY A 83 17.06 5.20 13.57
CA GLY A 83 17.40 6.48 12.99
C GLY A 83 16.56 6.87 11.80
N SER A 84 16.99 7.93 11.14
CA SER A 84 16.42 8.44 9.89
C SER A 84 17.50 8.85 8.91
N SER A 85 17.20 8.74 7.63
CA SER A 85 18.04 9.14 6.51
C SER A 85 17.26 10.00 5.53
N SER A 86 17.95 10.92 4.86
CA SER A 86 17.40 11.68 3.75
C SER A 86 18.53 12.27 2.91
N ASP A 87 18.31 12.35 1.63
CA ASP A 87 19.12 13.08 0.63
C ASP A 87 18.67 14.53 0.46
N ALA A 88 17.65 14.96 1.19
CA ALA A 88 17.10 16.30 1.15
C ALA A 88 16.94 16.86 2.57
N PHE A 89 16.58 18.13 2.66
CA PHE A 89 16.22 18.73 3.94
C PHE A 89 14.98 18.09 4.53
N TYR A 90 15.07 17.66 5.78
CA TYR A 90 13.99 16.96 6.49
C TYR A 90 14.00 17.27 7.99
N ALA A 91 12.92 16.91 8.63
CA ALA A 91 12.83 16.79 10.06
C ALA A 91 12.30 15.40 10.44
N ALA A 92 12.82 14.87 11.54
CA ALA A 92 12.36 13.62 12.12
C ALA A 92 12.31 13.74 13.64
N THR A 93 11.29 13.16 14.26
CA THR A 93 11.05 13.22 15.70
C THR A 93 10.14 12.10 16.17
N GLY A 94 9.91 12.01 17.49
CA GLY A 94 8.93 11.11 18.07
C GLY A 94 9.28 9.64 17.88
N PHE A 95 10.57 9.31 17.86
CA PHE A 95 11.03 7.92 17.74
C PHE A 95 10.56 7.09 18.94
N GLN A 96 9.96 5.94 18.64
CA GLN A 96 9.46 4.97 19.60
C GLN A 96 9.97 3.59 19.21
N LEU A 97 10.48 2.86 20.17
CA LEU A 97 10.90 1.46 20.02
C LEU A 97 9.82 0.56 20.63
N TYR A 98 9.42 -0.47 19.91
CA TYR A 98 8.43 -1.45 20.34
C TYR A 98 9.08 -2.81 20.50
N TYR A 99 8.81 -3.47 21.60
CA TYR A 99 9.27 -4.81 21.92
C TYR A 99 8.10 -5.81 21.84
N TYR A 100 8.28 -6.90 21.12
CA TYR A 100 7.26 -7.93 20.87
C TYR A 100 7.56 -9.27 21.57
N GLY A 101 8.67 -9.36 22.33
CA GLY A 101 9.12 -10.61 22.95
C GLY A 101 10.03 -11.44 22.02
N GLU A 102 10.52 -12.55 22.57
CA GLU A 102 11.35 -13.49 21.80
C GLU A 102 10.54 -14.34 20.82
N ASN A 103 9.28 -14.63 21.16
CA ASN A 103 8.36 -15.48 20.39
C ASN A 103 7.01 -14.77 20.27
N PRO A 104 6.89 -13.74 19.42
CA PRO A 104 5.62 -13.05 19.24
C PRO A 104 4.60 -13.93 18.53
N ASP A 105 3.34 -13.74 18.84
CA ASP A 105 2.24 -14.30 18.06
C ASP A 105 2.07 -13.50 16.77
N PHE A 106 2.79 -13.90 15.73
CA PHE A 106 2.76 -13.23 14.43
C PHE A 106 1.36 -13.25 13.80
N THR A 107 0.57 -14.29 14.02
CA THR A 107 -0.80 -14.38 13.54
C THR A 107 -1.67 -13.29 14.17
N ALA A 108 -1.59 -13.15 15.48
CA ALA A 108 -2.32 -12.09 16.18
C ALA A 108 -1.88 -10.68 15.78
N LEU A 109 -0.59 -10.48 15.53
CA LEU A 109 -0.06 -9.18 15.07
C LEU A 109 -0.60 -8.76 13.70
N LEU A 110 -0.89 -9.72 12.80
CA LEU A 110 -1.46 -9.46 11.48
C LEU A 110 -2.99 -9.28 11.50
N GLY A 111 -3.66 -9.75 12.53
CA GLY A 111 -5.12 -9.77 12.61
C GLY A 111 -5.78 -8.45 12.18
N PRO A 112 -5.44 -7.29 12.75
CA PRO A 112 -6.02 -6.01 12.36
C PRO A 112 -5.83 -5.66 10.89
N SER A 113 -4.65 -5.96 10.33
CA SER A 113 -4.33 -5.68 8.91
C SER A 113 -5.07 -6.61 7.96
N LEU A 114 -5.26 -7.87 8.35
CA LEU A 114 -6.06 -8.84 7.60
C LEU A 114 -7.52 -8.43 7.55
N GLU A 115 -8.10 -8.01 8.67
CA GLU A 115 -9.48 -7.53 8.71
C GLU A 115 -9.67 -6.25 7.90
N ALA A 116 -8.72 -5.31 7.96
CA ALA A 116 -8.74 -4.12 7.12
C ALA A 116 -8.65 -4.47 5.62
N ALA A 117 -7.79 -5.41 5.23
CA ALA A 117 -7.68 -5.88 3.85
C ALA A 117 -8.99 -6.50 3.35
N LYS A 118 -9.62 -7.38 4.15
CA LYS A 118 -10.94 -7.97 3.83
C LYS A 118 -11.99 -6.88 3.60
N ALA A 119 -12.09 -5.91 4.52
CA ALA A 119 -13.04 -4.81 4.40
C ALA A 119 -12.80 -3.98 3.13
N ASN A 120 -11.53 -3.71 2.79
CA ASN A 120 -11.19 -2.97 1.58
C ASN A 120 -11.51 -3.76 0.31
N ILE A 121 -11.32 -5.08 0.30
CA ILE A 121 -11.70 -5.95 -0.83
C ILE A 121 -13.22 -5.92 -1.03
N GLU A 122 -14.01 -6.00 0.05
CA GLU A 122 -15.46 -5.93 -0.04
C GLU A 122 -15.98 -4.61 -0.62
N ASN A 123 -15.24 -3.53 -0.45
CA ASN A 123 -15.56 -2.21 -1.00
C ASN A 123 -15.22 -2.06 -2.50
N LEU A 124 -14.52 -3.02 -3.12
CA LEU A 124 -14.28 -3.00 -4.56
C LEU A 124 -15.60 -3.11 -5.31
N THR A 125 -15.72 -2.37 -6.41
CA THR A 125 -16.94 -2.34 -7.21
C THR A 125 -17.13 -3.62 -8.01
N TRP A 126 -16.03 -4.18 -8.54
CA TRP A 126 -16.07 -5.27 -9.51
C TRP A 126 -15.85 -6.64 -8.88
N ALA A 127 -16.67 -7.61 -9.26
CA ALA A 127 -16.55 -8.98 -8.80
C ALA A 127 -15.19 -9.61 -9.18
N GLY A 128 -14.70 -9.32 -10.40
CA GLY A 128 -13.38 -9.76 -10.85
C GLY A 128 -12.24 -9.22 -9.99
N ASP A 129 -12.29 -7.95 -9.62
CA ASP A 129 -11.31 -7.33 -8.74
C ASP A 129 -11.37 -7.91 -7.34
N LYS A 130 -12.57 -8.15 -6.80
CA LYS A 130 -12.75 -8.85 -5.53
C LYS A 130 -12.13 -10.24 -5.56
N ALA A 131 -12.39 -11.00 -6.66
CA ALA A 131 -11.85 -12.35 -6.83
C ALA A 131 -10.32 -12.35 -6.89
N ALA A 132 -9.72 -11.43 -7.66
CA ALA A 132 -8.27 -11.31 -7.78
C ALA A 132 -7.62 -10.92 -6.45
N ALA A 133 -8.15 -9.93 -5.75
CA ALA A 133 -7.65 -9.51 -4.44
C ALA A 133 -7.82 -10.62 -3.38
N ASN A 134 -8.94 -11.35 -3.39
CA ASN A 134 -9.15 -12.51 -2.52
C ASN A 134 -8.19 -13.67 -2.83
N ALA A 135 -7.76 -13.86 -4.08
CA ALA A 135 -6.75 -14.87 -4.42
C ALA A 135 -5.40 -14.53 -3.79
N ILE A 136 -5.01 -13.25 -3.75
CA ILE A 136 -3.80 -12.81 -3.03
C ILE A 136 -3.98 -13.04 -1.52
N LEU A 137 -5.12 -12.65 -0.95
CA LEU A 137 -5.43 -12.84 0.47
C LEU A 137 -5.37 -14.31 0.88
N ALA A 138 -5.89 -15.21 0.04
CA ALA A 138 -5.87 -16.66 0.27
C ALA A 138 -4.45 -17.26 0.25
N SER A 139 -3.45 -16.56 -0.29
CA SER A 139 -2.06 -16.98 -0.24
C SER A 139 -1.42 -16.80 1.15
N ILE A 140 -2.03 -16.02 2.03
CA ILE A 140 -1.56 -15.78 3.40
C ILE A 140 -1.94 -16.98 4.27
N PRO A 141 -0.97 -17.68 4.91
CA PRO A 141 -1.28 -18.80 5.79
C PRO A 141 -2.16 -18.38 6.99
N THR A 142 -3.03 -19.28 7.41
CA THR A 142 -3.88 -19.05 8.60
C THR A 142 -3.10 -19.02 9.91
N GLU A 143 -1.94 -19.70 9.95
CA GLU A 143 -1.02 -19.71 11.08
C GLU A 143 0.37 -19.27 10.62
N ILE A 144 0.94 -18.31 11.31
CA ILE A 144 2.25 -17.74 10.99
C ILE A 144 3.13 -17.88 12.24
N ASN A 145 4.11 -18.76 12.15
CA ASN A 145 4.97 -19.16 13.27
C ASN A 145 6.42 -18.67 13.11
N THR A 146 6.75 -18.01 11.99
CA THR A 146 8.12 -17.55 11.71
C THR A 146 8.11 -16.09 11.25
N GLN A 147 9.25 -15.43 11.42
CA GLN A 147 9.44 -14.07 10.92
C GLN A 147 9.32 -14.01 9.40
N GLU A 148 9.88 -14.98 8.67
CA GLU A 148 9.81 -15.05 7.22
C GLU A 148 8.36 -15.16 6.75
N GLY A 149 7.55 -15.99 7.42
CA GLY A 149 6.12 -16.10 7.15
C GLY A 149 5.38 -14.79 7.41
N TYR A 150 5.73 -14.10 8.49
CA TYR A 150 5.18 -12.78 8.81
C TYR A 150 5.54 -11.73 7.76
N GLN A 151 6.80 -11.69 7.30
CA GLN A 151 7.24 -10.78 6.25
C GLN A 151 6.56 -11.09 4.91
N ALA A 152 6.40 -12.37 4.56
CA ALA A 152 5.67 -12.76 3.36
C ALA A 152 4.19 -12.33 3.41
N ALA A 153 3.55 -12.47 4.57
CA ALA A 153 2.18 -12.00 4.78
C ALA A 153 2.05 -10.48 4.69
N LEU A 154 2.98 -9.73 5.27
CA LEU A 154 3.02 -8.26 5.12
C LEU A 154 3.18 -7.83 3.66
N LYS A 155 4.04 -8.55 2.91
CA LYS A 155 4.19 -8.30 1.47
C LYS A 155 2.89 -8.57 0.72
N ALA A 156 2.22 -9.69 0.97
CA ALA A 156 0.94 -10.00 0.34
C ALA A 156 -0.13 -8.94 0.66
N LEU A 157 -0.17 -8.43 1.90
CA LEU A 157 -1.06 -7.32 2.28
C LEU A 157 -0.72 -6.02 1.53
N ALA A 158 0.55 -5.72 1.32
CA ALA A 158 0.98 -4.58 0.52
C ALA A 158 0.59 -4.75 -0.96
N ASP A 159 0.74 -5.95 -1.51
CA ASP A 159 0.34 -6.30 -2.88
C ASP A 159 -1.19 -6.15 -3.05
N ILE A 160 -2.01 -6.57 -2.07
CA ILE A 160 -3.45 -6.35 -2.05
C ILE A 160 -3.78 -4.86 -2.07
N ASN A 161 -3.16 -4.05 -1.22
CA ASN A 161 -3.41 -2.61 -1.18
C ASN A 161 -3.04 -1.92 -2.49
N THR A 162 -1.94 -2.33 -3.11
CA THR A 162 -1.51 -1.83 -4.43
C THR A 162 -2.55 -2.19 -5.50
N TYR A 163 -3.04 -3.43 -5.48
CA TYR A 163 -4.08 -3.88 -6.40
C TYR A 163 -5.38 -3.09 -6.22
N ILE A 164 -5.85 -2.93 -4.98
CA ILE A 164 -7.06 -2.16 -4.65
C ILE A 164 -6.94 -0.72 -5.13
N GLN A 165 -5.78 -0.10 -4.94
CA GLN A 165 -5.55 1.27 -5.40
C GLN A 165 -5.64 1.35 -6.93
N ALA A 166 -4.97 0.44 -7.64
CA ALA A 166 -5.01 0.40 -9.09
C ALA A 166 -6.44 0.18 -9.63
N ALA A 167 -7.20 -0.75 -9.05
CA ALA A 167 -8.60 -1.02 -9.41
C ALA A 167 -9.48 0.21 -9.16
N THR A 168 -9.27 0.90 -8.03
CA THR A 168 -10.02 2.12 -7.69
C THR A 168 -9.71 3.26 -8.64
N ASP A 169 -8.45 3.48 -8.96
CA ASP A 169 -8.01 4.52 -9.89
C ASP A 169 -8.56 4.26 -11.29
N ALA A 170 -8.56 3.02 -11.70
CA ALA A 170 -9.12 2.60 -12.96
C ALA A 170 -10.63 2.92 -13.07
N ILE A 171 -11.43 2.56 -12.05
CA ILE A 171 -12.87 2.91 -12.00
C ILE A 171 -13.07 4.43 -12.01
N ASN A 172 -12.24 5.18 -11.28
CA ASN A 172 -12.32 6.63 -11.25
C ASN A 172 -11.99 7.25 -12.62
N ASN A 173 -11.02 6.70 -13.34
CA ASN A 173 -10.70 7.11 -14.69
C ASN A 173 -11.90 6.87 -15.64
N TRP A 174 -12.54 5.71 -15.56
CA TRP A 174 -13.76 5.43 -16.31
C TRP A 174 -14.89 6.42 -16.00
N LYS A 175 -15.12 6.72 -14.71
CA LYS A 175 -16.13 7.70 -14.28
C LYS A 175 -15.86 9.11 -14.77
N SER A 176 -14.60 9.46 -15.06
CA SER A 176 -14.23 10.77 -15.55
C SER A 176 -14.45 10.97 -17.06
N ILE A 177 -14.80 9.92 -17.81
CA ILE A 177 -15.08 10.02 -19.24
C ILE A 177 -16.45 10.69 -19.43
N GLU A 178 -16.43 11.95 -19.88
CA GLU A 178 -17.64 12.79 -19.95
C GLU A 178 -18.65 12.35 -21.04
N ASN A 179 -18.27 11.51 -21.99
CA ASN A 179 -19.14 11.18 -23.13
C ASN A 179 -19.04 9.70 -23.52
N PHE A 180 -19.44 8.79 -22.64
CA PHE A 180 -19.52 7.37 -22.98
C PHE A 180 -20.36 7.08 -24.24
N GLY A 181 -21.49 7.81 -24.39
CA GLY A 181 -22.33 7.67 -25.58
C GLY A 181 -21.56 7.99 -26.87
N THR A 182 -20.81 9.10 -26.89
CA THR A 182 -19.98 9.47 -28.03
C THR A 182 -18.87 8.47 -28.28
N LEU A 183 -18.28 7.93 -27.21
CA LEU A 183 -17.23 6.92 -27.33
C LEU A 183 -17.78 5.61 -27.88
N LEU A 184 -18.98 5.21 -27.46
CA LEU A 184 -19.66 4.03 -27.96
C LEU A 184 -20.10 4.18 -29.42
N GLU A 185 -20.63 5.36 -29.80
CA GLU A 185 -21.05 5.67 -31.18
C GLU A 185 -19.86 5.72 -32.15
N ALA A 186 -18.65 6.01 -31.63
CA ALA A 186 -17.43 6.01 -32.43
C ALA A 186 -16.93 4.59 -32.76
N GLN A 187 -17.45 3.55 -32.08
CA GLN A 187 -17.06 2.17 -32.32
C GLN A 187 -18.02 1.53 -33.34
N PRO A 188 -17.54 0.65 -34.25
CA PRO A 188 -18.40 -0.09 -35.14
C PRO A 188 -19.41 -0.92 -34.35
N GLU A 189 -20.70 -0.85 -34.73
CA GLU A 189 -21.78 -1.60 -34.07
C GLU A 189 -21.46 -3.11 -34.06
N GLY A 190 -21.59 -3.75 -32.90
CA GLY A 190 -21.30 -5.17 -32.72
C GLY A 190 -19.79 -5.55 -32.78
N SER A 191 -18.91 -4.54 -32.79
CA SER A 191 -17.46 -4.81 -32.68
C SER A 191 -17.06 -5.21 -31.25
N PRO A 192 -15.97 -5.96 -31.06
CA PRO A 192 -15.43 -6.24 -29.74
C PRO A 192 -15.17 -4.96 -28.92
N GLU A 193 -14.78 -3.88 -29.59
CA GLU A 193 -14.54 -2.58 -28.99
C GLU A 193 -15.81 -1.94 -28.46
N SER A 194 -16.94 -2.03 -29.19
CA SER A 194 -18.22 -1.49 -28.73
C SER A 194 -18.76 -2.28 -27.53
N GLU A 195 -18.63 -3.61 -27.55
CA GLU A 195 -18.99 -4.46 -26.41
C GLU A 195 -18.15 -4.13 -25.18
N LEU A 196 -16.87 -3.85 -25.39
CA LEU A 196 -15.95 -3.47 -24.35
C LEU A 196 -16.32 -2.17 -23.67
N VAL A 197 -16.56 -1.11 -24.46
CA VAL A 197 -16.96 0.21 -23.97
C VAL A 197 -18.29 0.11 -23.22
N MET A 198 -19.26 -0.63 -23.75
CA MET A 198 -20.55 -0.83 -23.11
C MET A 198 -20.41 -1.57 -21.78
N THR A 199 -19.61 -2.61 -21.74
CA THR A 199 -19.36 -3.39 -20.54
C THR A 199 -18.71 -2.52 -19.45
N ALA A 200 -17.67 -1.76 -19.77
CA ALA A 200 -17.02 -0.85 -18.84
C ALA A 200 -18.00 0.23 -18.32
N TYR A 201 -18.86 0.73 -19.17
CA TYR A 201 -19.90 1.70 -18.79
C TYR A 201 -20.90 1.13 -17.80
N VAL A 202 -21.47 -0.03 -18.08
CA VAL A 202 -22.42 -0.74 -17.21
C VAL A 202 -21.80 -1.01 -15.84
N TYR A 203 -20.54 -1.41 -15.82
CA TYR A 203 -19.78 -1.64 -14.61
C TYR A 203 -19.56 -0.40 -13.75
N THR A 204 -19.11 0.65 -14.41
CA THR A 204 -18.85 1.92 -13.75
C THR A 204 -20.09 2.48 -13.05
N LEU A 205 -21.27 2.19 -13.58
CA LEU A 205 -22.55 2.57 -13.00
C LEU A 205 -23.05 1.64 -11.89
N GLY A 206 -22.38 0.52 -11.61
CA GLY A 206 -22.82 -0.48 -10.64
C GLY A 206 -24.08 -1.25 -11.10
N LEU A 207 -24.36 -1.26 -12.40
CA LEU A 207 -25.55 -1.92 -12.98
C LEU A 207 -25.30 -3.39 -13.36
N GLY A 208 -24.11 -3.91 -13.08
CA GLY A 208 -23.67 -5.23 -13.51
C GLY A 208 -23.95 -6.38 -12.53
N GLU A 209 -24.68 -6.17 -11.45
CA GLU A 209 -24.98 -7.24 -10.50
C GLU A 209 -26.15 -8.09 -11.01
N GLY A 210 -25.86 -9.35 -11.33
CA GLY A 210 -26.84 -10.45 -11.38
C GLY A 210 -27.12 -11.11 -12.73
N GLU A 211 -27.11 -10.44 -13.85
CA GLU A 211 -27.39 -11.09 -15.15
C GLU A 211 -26.25 -11.06 -16.17
N ASN A 212 -25.19 -10.32 -15.88
CA ASN A 212 -24.02 -10.15 -16.76
C ASN A 212 -22.69 -10.69 -16.18
N ASP A 213 -22.76 -11.60 -15.19
CA ASP A 213 -21.59 -12.24 -14.60
C ASP A 213 -20.68 -12.91 -15.64
N THR A 214 -21.23 -13.38 -16.75
CA THR A 214 -20.46 -13.98 -17.85
C THR A 214 -19.56 -12.98 -18.59
N TYR A 215 -19.99 -11.74 -18.75
CA TYR A 215 -19.13 -10.67 -19.31
C TYR A 215 -18.02 -10.28 -18.35
N LEU A 216 -18.30 -10.33 -17.08
CA LEU A 216 -17.40 -10.07 -15.98
C LEU A 216 -16.30 -11.09 -15.85
N ASP A 217 -16.68 -12.36 -15.90
CA ASP A 217 -15.75 -13.47 -15.89
C ASP A 217 -14.85 -13.45 -17.14
N ALA A 218 -15.36 -13.01 -18.30
CA ALA A 218 -14.55 -12.84 -19.51
C ALA A 218 -13.53 -11.71 -19.38
N ILE A 219 -13.88 -10.61 -18.72
CA ILE A 219 -12.94 -9.50 -18.42
C ILE A 219 -11.95 -9.93 -17.33
N ALA A 220 -12.43 -10.59 -16.27
CA ALA A 220 -11.58 -11.06 -15.17
C ALA A 220 -10.67 -12.22 -15.58
N SER A 221 -11.07 -13.06 -16.52
CA SER A 221 -10.36 -14.29 -16.87
C SER A 221 -9.29 -14.14 -17.95
N GLY A 222 -9.27 -13.05 -18.69
CA GLY A 222 -8.39 -12.99 -19.86
C GLY A 222 -7.64 -11.71 -20.14
N ASN A 223 -8.02 -10.61 -19.53
CA ASN A 223 -7.42 -9.32 -19.88
C ASN A 223 -7.20 -8.46 -18.65
N ASP A 224 -5.97 -8.05 -18.49
CA ASP A 224 -5.58 -7.02 -17.56
C ASP A 224 -6.46 -5.78 -17.81
N TYR A 225 -7.21 -5.37 -16.78
CA TYR A 225 -8.04 -4.18 -16.80
C TYR A 225 -7.27 -2.93 -17.27
N ASN A 226 -5.99 -2.83 -16.96
CA ASN A 226 -5.12 -1.77 -17.44
C ASN A 226 -4.97 -1.77 -18.98
N ALA A 227 -5.16 -2.90 -19.64
CA ALA A 227 -5.17 -2.95 -21.11
C ALA A 227 -6.41 -2.24 -21.69
N TYR A 228 -7.52 -2.26 -21.00
CA TYR A 228 -8.74 -1.54 -21.42
C TYR A 228 -8.61 -0.03 -21.22
N VAL A 229 -8.00 0.40 -20.11
CA VAL A 229 -7.73 1.82 -19.86
C VAL A 229 -6.73 2.38 -20.86
N SER A 230 -5.78 1.58 -21.33
CA SER A 230 -4.79 1.97 -22.34
C SER A 230 -5.36 2.05 -23.75
N TYR A 231 -6.49 1.41 -24.00
CA TYR A 231 -7.17 1.42 -25.29
C TYR A 231 -8.06 2.66 -25.47
N LEU A 232 -8.51 3.27 -24.39
CA LEU A 232 -9.33 4.50 -24.38
C LEU A 232 -8.48 5.75 -24.22
#